data_77dd75f0f16bfd15ef0ef8ee29da6afd
#
_entry.id   77dd75f0f16bfd15ef0ef8ee29da6afd
#
_cell.length_a   1.000
_cell.length_b   1.000
_cell.length_c   1.000
_cell.angle_alpha   90.00
_cell.angle_beta   90.00
_cell.angle_gamma   90.00
#
_symmetry.space_group_name_H-M   'P 1'
#
loop_
_entity.id
_entity.type
_entity.pdbx_description
1 polymer ?
#
loop_
_entity_poly.entity_id
_entity_poly.type
_entity_poly.pdbx_seq_one_letter_code
_entity_poly.pdbx_strand_id
1 'polypeptide(L)'
;AAVISAVFSHDVVDSVIILLVVVLNAIFGVIQEAKAEQAIEALKEMSSPNANIRRDGHVITVKSDELVPGDIVLLEAGDVVPADLRLLEAASLKIEEAALTGESVPVEKEAVVLEGTAEDIGIGDRINMAYSNSNVTYGRGLGVVVGTGMNTEVGKIAGMLANEQETETPLKQNLNQLGKMLTIAILVIAAIMFVVGMMNGKTWIDMLLTSISLAVAAIPEGLPAIVTIILALGTQKMAKKNAIVRKLPAVETLGSTDII
;
A
#
# COMPACT_ATOMS: atom_id res chain seq x y z
N ALA A 1 -21.76 -0.73 -25.71
CA ALA A 1 -22.46 0.43 -26.30
C ALA A 1 -21.89 0.76 -27.68
N ALA A 2 -20.61 1.21 -27.82
CA ALA A 2 -20.05 1.66 -29.13
C ALA A 2 -20.16 0.62 -30.26
N VAL A 3 -19.84 -0.66 -30.01
CA VAL A 3 -19.96 -1.73 -31.03
C VAL A 3 -21.40 -1.99 -31.40
N ILE A 4 -22.32 -1.96 -30.45
CA ILE A 4 -23.76 -2.15 -30.71
C ILE A 4 -24.32 -0.97 -31.49
N SER A 5 -23.95 0.27 -31.16
CA SER A 5 -24.34 1.48 -31.88
C SER A 5 -23.82 1.46 -33.32
N ALA A 6 -22.56 1.08 -33.55
CA ALA A 6 -21.97 0.99 -34.86
C ALA A 6 -22.67 -0.06 -35.78
N VAL A 7 -23.04 -1.21 -35.22
CA VAL A 7 -23.64 -2.32 -35.99
C VAL A 7 -25.11 -2.11 -36.25
N PHE A 8 -25.87 -1.56 -35.29
CA PHE A 8 -27.35 -1.47 -35.40
C PHE A 8 -27.88 -0.11 -35.77
N SER A 9 -27.23 1.00 -35.38
CA SER A 9 -27.70 2.36 -35.68
C SER A 9 -27.11 2.93 -36.98
N HIS A 10 -26.08 2.30 -37.58
CA HIS A 10 -25.28 2.84 -38.67
C HIS A 10 -24.71 4.25 -38.41
N ASP A 11 -24.69 4.68 -37.15
CA ASP A 11 -24.19 6.00 -36.74
C ASP A 11 -22.71 5.88 -36.33
N VAL A 12 -21.86 5.94 -37.35
CA VAL A 12 -20.39 5.80 -37.21
C VAL A 12 -19.82 6.95 -36.39
N VAL A 13 -20.43 8.13 -36.46
CA VAL A 13 -19.94 9.33 -35.75
C VAL A 13 -20.05 9.18 -34.25
N ASP A 14 -21.22 8.78 -33.77
CA ASP A 14 -21.43 8.55 -32.32
C ASP A 14 -20.54 7.44 -31.76
N SER A 15 -20.39 6.36 -32.53
CA SER A 15 -19.52 5.25 -32.17
C SER A 15 -18.05 5.66 -32.06
N VAL A 16 -17.56 6.52 -32.96
CA VAL A 16 -16.20 7.07 -32.92
C VAL A 16 -16.02 8.01 -31.76
N ILE A 17 -16.99 8.86 -31.45
CA ILE A 17 -16.92 9.77 -30.27
C ILE A 17 -16.87 8.98 -28.97
N ILE A 18 -17.72 7.98 -28.82
CA ILE A 18 -17.71 7.11 -27.59
C ILE A 18 -16.37 6.41 -27.45
N LEU A 19 -15.82 5.85 -28.53
CA LEU A 19 -14.53 5.18 -28.50
C LEU A 19 -13.40 6.15 -28.13
N LEU A 20 -13.41 7.36 -28.68
CA LEU A 20 -12.44 8.40 -28.41
C LEU A 20 -12.47 8.82 -26.92
N VAL A 21 -13.67 9.02 -26.37
CA VAL A 21 -13.83 9.36 -24.94
C VAL A 21 -13.32 8.24 -24.04
N VAL A 22 -13.64 6.97 -24.36
CA VAL A 22 -13.17 5.81 -23.59
C VAL A 22 -11.65 5.71 -23.62
N VAL A 23 -11.03 5.88 -24.80
CA VAL A 23 -9.57 5.86 -24.95
C VAL A 23 -8.91 7.01 -24.19
N LEU A 24 -9.46 8.22 -24.29
CA LEU A 24 -8.95 9.38 -23.53
C LEU A 24 -9.04 9.14 -22.02
N ASN A 25 -10.17 8.63 -21.51
CA ASN A 25 -10.34 8.32 -20.10
C ASN A 25 -9.35 7.23 -19.63
N ALA A 26 -9.13 6.19 -20.43
CA ALA A 26 -8.16 5.14 -20.13
C ALA A 26 -6.73 5.71 -20.06
N ILE A 27 -6.33 6.56 -21.01
CA ILE A 27 -5.03 7.23 -21.01
C ILE A 27 -4.87 8.12 -19.77
N PHE A 28 -5.89 8.92 -19.44
CA PHE A 28 -5.88 9.76 -18.24
C PHE A 28 -5.77 8.92 -16.96
N GLY A 29 -6.50 7.81 -16.87
CA GLY A 29 -6.43 6.89 -15.73
C GLY A 29 -5.02 6.35 -15.52
N VAL A 30 -4.39 5.83 -16.57
CA VAL A 30 -3.02 5.31 -16.51
C VAL A 30 -1.99 6.39 -16.14
N ILE A 31 -2.13 7.60 -16.68
CA ILE A 31 -1.23 8.72 -16.33
C ILE A 31 -1.37 9.12 -14.86
N GLN A 32 -2.60 9.15 -14.32
CA GLN A 32 -2.84 9.48 -12.92
C GLN A 32 -2.29 8.40 -11.98
N GLU A 33 -2.49 7.12 -12.33
CA GLU A 33 -1.99 5.99 -11.55
C GLU A 33 -0.46 5.98 -11.53
N ALA A 34 0.21 6.15 -12.68
CA ALA A 34 1.66 6.22 -12.77
C ALA A 34 2.24 7.39 -11.96
N LYS A 35 1.59 8.56 -11.94
CA LYS A 35 2.02 9.70 -11.10
C LYS A 35 1.86 9.44 -9.60
N ALA A 36 0.79 8.75 -9.21
CA ALA A 36 0.57 8.36 -7.82
C ALA A 36 1.64 7.35 -7.36
N GLU A 37 1.96 6.37 -8.19
CA GLU A 37 2.99 5.37 -7.92
C GLU A 37 4.39 5.99 -7.81
N GLN A 38 4.75 6.89 -8.72
CA GLN A 38 6.01 7.64 -8.64
C GLN A 38 6.14 8.48 -7.36
N ALA A 39 5.05 9.10 -6.91
CA ALA A 39 5.06 9.88 -5.67
C ALA A 39 5.28 8.99 -4.43
N ILE A 40 4.72 7.78 -4.42
CA ILE A 40 4.93 6.79 -3.36
C ILE A 40 6.37 6.27 -3.38
N GLU A 41 6.91 6.00 -4.56
CA GLU A 41 8.29 5.51 -4.73
C GLU A 41 9.33 6.54 -4.29
N ALA A 42 9.15 7.81 -4.64
CA ALA A 42 9.98 8.90 -4.16
C ALA A 42 9.97 9.05 -2.63
N LEU A 43 8.82 8.81 -1.99
CA LEU A 43 8.72 8.79 -0.51
C LEU A 43 9.46 7.59 0.10
N LYS A 44 9.41 6.43 -0.54
CA LYS A 44 10.16 5.23 -0.10
C LYS A 44 11.67 5.45 -0.21
N GLU A 45 12.14 6.03 -1.30
CA GLU A 45 13.57 6.35 -1.50
C GLU A 45 14.12 7.32 -0.45
N MET A 46 13.31 8.29 0.00
CA MET A 46 13.69 9.22 1.07
C MET A 46 13.69 8.58 2.47
N SER A 47 13.04 7.44 2.63
CA SER A 47 12.87 6.76 3.92
C SER A 47 13.84 5.60 4.16
N SER A 48 14.63 5.20 3.16
CA SER A 48 15.63 4.13 3.32
C SER A 48 16.82 4.65 4.10
N PRO A 49 17.11 4.11 5.30
CA PRO A 49 18.28 4.52 6.08
C PRO A 49 19.56 4.14 5.34
N ASN A 50 20.61 4.93 5.56
CA ASN A 50 21.95 4.60 5.10
C ASN A 50 22.60 3.61 6.08
N ALA A 51 23.47 2.76 5.55
CA ALA A 51 24.26 1.80 6.31
C ALA A 51 25.74 1.96 6.00
N ASN A 52 26.57 1.97 7.03
CA ASN A 52 28.01 1.92 6.88
C ASN A 52 28.46 0.45 6.85
N ILE A 53 29.04 0.03 5.75
CA ILE A 53 29.47 -1.34 5.53
C ILE A 53 30.94 -1.43 5.20
N ARG A 54 31.53 -2.60 5.43
CA ARG A 54 32.90 -2.92 5.05
C ARG A 54 32.90 -3.93 3.90
N ARG A 55 33.30 -3.48 2.70
CA ARG A 55 33.55 -4.34 1.53
C ARG A 55 35.00 -4.17 1.08
N ASP A 56 35.68 -5.26 0.77
CA ASP A 56 37.06 -5.27 0.29
C ASP A 56 38.04 -4.49 1.21
N GLY A 57 37.79 -4.49 2.53
CA GLY A 57 38.61 -3.80 3.53
C GLY A 57 38.33 -2.30 3.66
N HIS A 58 37.46 -1.71 2.84
CA HIS A 58 37.08 -0.30 2.88
C HIS A 58 35.69 -0.11 3.49
N VAL A 59 35.54 0.96 4.27
CA VAL A 59 34.22 1.37 4.77
C VAL A 59 33.57 2.27 3.75
N ILE A 60 32.37 1.89 3.33
CA ILE A 60 31.54 2.65 2.39
C ILE A 60 30.12 2.80 2.97
N THR A 61 29.45 3.88 2.60
CA THR A 61 28.04 4.08 2.95
C THR A 61 27.17 3.70 1.76
N VAL A 62 26.20 2.82 2.01
CA VAL A 62 25.22 2.34 1.02
C VAL A 62 23.80 2.53 1.56
N LYS A 63 22.82 2.47 0.69
CA LYS A 63 21.42 2.41 1.13
C LYS A 63 21.10 1.01 1.71
N SER A 64 20.19 0.94 2.67
CA SER A 64 19.82 -0.34 3.31
C SER A 64 19.22 -1.36 2.33
N ASP A 65 18.64 -0.91 1.22
CA ASP A 65 18.10 -1.76 0.16
C ASP A 65 19.17 -2.38 -0.76
N GLU A 66 20.41 -1.87 -0.71
CA GLU A 66 21.57 -2.42 -1.43
C GLU A 66 22.35 -3.47 -0.62
N LEU A 67 21.91 -3.76 0.61
CA LEU A 67 22.54 -4.76 1.47
C LEU A 67 22.24 -6.17 1.01
N VAL A 68 23.28 -7.00 1.07
CA VAL A 68 23.16 -8.44 0.78
C VAL A 68 23.65 -9.29 1.96
N PRO A 69 23.12 -10.49 2.17
CA PRO A 69 23.66 -11.41 3.16
C PRO A 69 25.16 -11.61 2.99
N GLY A 70 25.91 -11.47 4.09
CA GLY A 70 27.36 -11.53 4.10
C GLY A 70 28.07 -10.17 4.18
N ASP A 71 27.37 -9.04 3.93
CA ASP A 71 27.91 -7.71 4.17
C ASP A 71 28.24 -7.50 5.66
N ILE A 72 29.32 -6.79 5.93
CA ILE A 72 29.73 -6.44 7.30
C ILE A 72 29.28 -5.02 7.58
N VAL A 73 28.32 -4.86 8.50
CA VAL A 73 27.75 -3.57 8.90
C VAL A 73 28.40 -3.07 10.16
N LEU A 74 28.76 -1.78 10.17
CA LEU A 74 29.21 -1.04 11.34
C LEU A 74 27.99 -0.36 11.97
N LEU A 75 27.85 -0.51 13.29
CA LEU A 75 26.79 0.12 14.07
C LEU A 75 27.38 1.06 15.09
N GLU A 76 26.82 2.27 15.18
CA GLU A 76 27.17 3.29 16.17
C GLU A 76 25.89 3.84 16.83
N ALA A 77 26.03 4.42 18.01
CA ALA A 77 24.90 5.04 18.71
C ALA A 77 24.24 6.13 17.85
N GLY A 78 22.92 6.03 17.66
CA GLY A 78 22.12 6.89 16.78
C GLY A 78 21.76 6.24 15.45
N ASP A 79 22.38 5.12 15.08
CA ASP A 79 22.04 4.39 13.86
C ASP A 79 20.73 3.61 14.00
N VAL A 80 20.06 3.42 12.87
CA VAL A 80 19.01 2.43 12.73
C VAL A 80 19.63 1.17 12.13
N VAL A 81 19.38 0.02 12.73
CA VAL A 81 19.87 -1.27 12.24
C VAL A 81 19.23 -1.55 10.87
N PRO A 82 20.04 -1.68 9.78
CA PRO A 82 19.51 -1.67 8.42
C PRO A 82 18.99 -3.02 7.92
N ALA A 83 19.39 -4.11 8.57
CA ALA A 83 19.05 -5.49 8.24
C ALA A 83 19.19 -6.36 9.47
N ASP A 84 18.80 -7.63 9.42
CA ASP A 84 19.09 -8.56 10.51
C ASP A 84 20.55 -8.96 10.49
N LEU A 85 21.25 -8.69 11.59
CA LEU A 85 22.69 -8.86 11.72
C LEU A 85 23.02 -9.89 12.82
N ARG A 86 23.96 -10.77 12.54
CA ARG A 86 24.66 -11.55 13.54
C ARG A 86 25.86 -10.75 14.02
N LEU A 87 25.92 -10.43 15.29
CA LEU A 87 26.99 -9.63 15.87
C LEU A 87 28.31 -10.43 15.86
N LEU A 88 29.37 -9.78 15.38
CA LEU A 88 30.75 -10.26 15.38
C LEU A 88 31.57 -9.58 16.49
N GLU A 89 31.27 -8.29 16.74
CA GLU A 89 31.87 -7.49 17.81
C GLU A 89 30.80 -6.60 18.42
N ALA A 90 30.84 -6.41 19.73
CA ALA A 90 29.98 -5.50 20.47
C ALA A 90 30.80 -4.83 21.59
N ALA A 91 30.80 -3.49 21.59
CA ALA A 91 31.45 -2.71 22.65
C ALA A 91 30.39 -1.86 23.35
N SER A 92 29.87 -2.35 24.46
CA SER A 92 28.75 -1.76 25.23
C SER A 92 27.56 -1.43 24.35
N LEU A 93 27.31 -2.26 23.35
CA LEU A 93 26.25 -2.04 22.37
C LEU A 93 24.88 -2.25 23.03
N LYS A 94 24.01 -1.24 22.96
CA LYS A 94 22.61 -1.33 23.41
C LYS A 94 21.68 -0.96 22.29
N ILE A 95 20.67 -1.82 22.08
CA ILE A 95 19.70 -1.67 20.99
C ILE A 95 18.29 -1.69 21.57
N GLU A 96 17.49 -0.73 21.16
CA GLU A 96 16.06 -0.67 21.47
C GLU A 96 15.30 -1.49 20.42
N GLU A 97 14.69 -2.59 20.86
CA GLU A 97 13.98 -3.56 20.04
C GLU A 97 12.47 -3.61 20.35
N ALA A 98 11.92 -2.53 20.93
CA ALA A 98 10.53 -2.45 21.38
C ALA A 98 9.50 -2.85 20.30
N ALA A 99 9.78 -2.58 19.03
CA ALA A 99 8.90 -2.95 17.92
C ALA A 99 8.76 -4.46 17.72
N LEU A 100 9.74 -5.25 18.15
CA LEU A 100 9.76 -6.71 18.01
C LEU A 100 9.45 -7.43 19.32
N THR A 101 9.99 -6.93 20.45
CA THR A 101 9.91 -7.59 21.76
C THR A 101 8.80 -7.02 22.64
N GLY A 102 8.35 -5.79 22.37
CA GLY A 102 7.45 -5.01 23.23
C GLY A 102 8.14 -4.38 24.44
N GLU A 103 9.42 -4.61 24.65
CA GLU A 103 10.18 -4.07 25.79
C GLU A 103 10.80 -2.72 25.44
N SER A 104 10.47 -1.68 26.21
CA SER A 104 10.95 -0.31 25.96
C SER A 104 12.37 -0.05 26.47
N VAL A 105 12.96 -1.00 27.22
CA VAL A 105 14.32 -0.88 27.75
C VAL A 105 15.30 -1.39 26.70
N PRO A 106 16.36 -0.62 26.35
CA PRO A 106 17.38 -1.09 25.42
C PRO A 106 18.08 -2.35 25.93
N VAL A 107 18.21 -3.35 25.09
CA VAL A 107 18.86 -4.63 25.38
C VAL A 107 20.37 -4.50 25.15
N GLU A 108 21.17 -4.94 26.11
CA GLU A 108 22.61 -5.03 25.95
C GLU A 108 22.97 -6.22 25.06
N LYS A 109 23.77 -5.95 24.02
CA LYS A 109 24.11 -6.92 22.99
C LYS A 109 25.57 -7.40 23.15
N GLU A 110 25.77 -8.68 22.92
CA GLU A 110 27.07 -9.33 23.03
C GLU A 110 27.36 -10.25 21.84
N ALA A 111 28.61 -10.28 21.38
CA ALA A 111 29.05 -11.16 20.30
C ALA A 111 29.40 -12.58 20.81
N VAL A 112 28.42 -13.24 21.42
CA VAL A 112 28.59 -14.56 22.04
C VAL A 112 27.89 -15.66 21.22
N VAL A 113 28.31 -16.92 21.47
CA VAL A 113 27.58 -18.08 20.95
C VAL A 113 26.53 -18.47 21.98
N LEU A 114 25.26 -18.49 21.57
CA LEU A 114 24.16 -18.97 22.40
C LEU A 114 24.01 -20.47 22.24
N GLU A 115 23.75 -21.19 23.31
CA GLU A 115 23.46 -22.61 23.28
C GLU A 115 21.96 -22.82 22.98
N GLY A 116 21.66 -23.66 21.95
CA GLY A 116 20.30 -23.95 21.49
C GLY A 116 20.11 -23.64 20.04
N THR A 117 18.92 -23.93 19.53
CA THR A 117 18.51 -23.58 18.16
C THR A 117 17.78 -22.23 18.15
N ALA A 118 17.64 -21.66 16.96
CA ALA A 118 16.86 -20.43 16.79
C ALA A 118 15.36 -20.61 17.18
N GLU A 119 14.85 -21.82 17.24
CA GLU A 119 13.49 -22.14 17.65
C GLU A 119 13.34 -22.17 19.17
N ASP A 120 14.43 -22.52 19.88
CA ASP A 120 14.44 -22.62 21.35
C ASP A 120 14.63 -21.27 22.04
N ILE A 121 15.24 -20.28 21.35
CA ILE A 121 15.59 -18.98 21.93
C ILE A 121 14.63 -17.93 21.38
N GLY A 122 13.89 -17.27 22.27
CA GLY A 122 13.00 -16.16 21.92
C GLY A 122 13.77 -15.00 21.24
N ILE A 123 13.08 -14.22 20.41
CA ILE A 123 13.72 -13.10 19.66
C ILE A 123 14.39 -12.12 20.64
N GLY A 124 13.74 -11.78 21.76
CA GLY A 124 14.26 -10.85 22.77
C GLY A 124 15.51 -11.39 23.50
N ASP A 125 15.68 -12.72 23.60
CA ASP A 125 16.78 -13.36 24.29
C ASP A 125 18.02 -13.56 23.39
N ARG A 126 17.91 -13.29 22.10
CA ARG A 126 19.02 -13.40 21.15
C ARG A 126 19.94 -12.18 21.25
N ILE A 127 20.69 -12.09 22.33
CA ILE A 127 21.61 -10.97 22.60
C ILE A 127 22.73 -10.81 21.57
N ASN A 128 22.96 -11.86 20.78
CA ASN A 128 23.98 -11.92 19.72
C ASN A 128 23.47 -11.50 18.34
N MET A 129 22.23 -11.02 18.27
CA MET A 129 21.57 -10.53 17.06
C MET A 129 21.18 -9.06 17.21
N ALA A 130 21.18 -8.33 16.10
CA ALA A 130 20.59 -7.01 15.98
C ALA A 130 19.56 -7.06 14.84
N TYR A 131 18.35 -6.59 15.10
CA TYR A 131 17.23 -6.74 14.17
C TYR A 131 16.96 -5.46 13.39
N SER A 132 16.58 -5.63 12.14
CA SER A 132 16.21 -4.55 11.23
C SER A 132 15.18 -3.61 11.87
N ASN A 133 15.35 -2.31 11.61
CA ASN A 133 14.46 -1.23 12.08
C ASN A 133 14.48 -0.99 13.62
N SER A 134 15.48 -1.52 14.32
CA SER A 134 15.76 -1.22 15.73
C SER A 134 16.76 -0.06 15.85
N ASN A 135 16.74 0.67 16.97
CA ASN A 135 17.61 1.82 17.19
C ASN A 135 18.81 1.48 18.06
N VAL A 136 20.01 1.81 17.62
CA VAL A 136 21.22 1.72 18.45
C VAL A 136 21.24 2.91 19.40
N THR A 137 21.04 2.66 20.68
CA THR A 137 20.94 3.71 21.71
C THR A 137 22.29 4.03 22.36
N TYR A 138 23.21 3.07 22.40
CA TYR A 138 24.52 3.24 23.01
C TYR A 138 25.56 2.29 22.44
N GLY A 139 26.85 2.68 22.51
CA GLY A 139 27.96 1.84 22.12
C GLY A 139 28.16 1.71 20.62
N ARG A 140 28.90 0.67 20.23
CA ARG A 140 29.19 0.36 18.82
C ARG A 140 29.31 -1.15 18.63
N GLY A 141 29.07 -1.60 17.41
CA GLY A 141 29.16 -3.02 17.06
C GLY A 141 29.52 -3.27 15.61
N LEU A 142 29.89 -4.49 15.33
CA LEU A 142 30.12 -5.00 13.99
C LEU A 142 29.26 -6.25 13.81
N GLY A 143 28.49 -6.33 12.75
CA GLY A 143 27.63 -7.47 12.48
C GLY A 143 27.67 -7.88 11.01
N VAL A 144 27.47 -9.17 10.75
CA VAL A 144 27.26 -9.70 9.39
C VAL A 144 25.79 -9.77 9.09
N VAL A 145 25.39 -9.30 7.90
CA VAL A 145 24.01 -9.41 7.39
C VAL A 145 23.63 -10.87 7.21
N VAL A 146 22.57 -11.30 7.88
CA VAL A 146 22.02 -12.66 7.75
C VAL A 146 20.62 -12.69 7.13
N GLY A 147 19.88 -11.58 7.16
CA GLY A 147 18.57 -11.46 6.53
C GLY A 147 18.31 -10.03 6.06
N THR A 148 17.70 -9.89 4.89
CA THR A 148 17.35 -8.60 4.27
C THR A 148 15.89 -8.59 3.82
N GLY A 149 15.27 -7.42 3.77
CA GLY A 149 13.91 -7.23 3.25
C GLY A 149 12.88 -8.13 3.93
N MET A 150 12.14 -8.89 3.16
CA MET A 150 11.10 -9.81 3.67
C MET A 150 11.64 -11.01 4.44
N ASN A 151 12.95 -11.27 4.38
CA ASN A 151 13.60 -12.35 5.14
C ASN A 151 14.05 -11.90 6.54
N THR A 152 13.93 -10.62 6.88
CA THR A 152 14.16 -10.12 8.26
C THR A 152 12.99 -10.51 9.17
N GLU A 153 13.18 -10.49 10.47
CA GLU A 153 12.08 -10.76 11.43
C GLU A 153 10.94 -9.74 11.26
N VAL A 154 11.25 -8.46 11.07
CA VAL A 154 10.26 -7.42 10.75
C VAL A 154 9.58 -7.70 9.39
N GLY A 155 10.34 -8.15 8.40
CA GLY A 155 9.83 -8.52 7.09
C GLY A 155 8.85 -9.69 7.14
N LYS A 156 9.14 -10.71 7.95
CA LYS A 156 8.22 -11.85 8.18
C LYS A 156 6.89 -11.39 8.77
N ILE A 157 6.93 -10.49 9.78
CA ILE A 157 5.73 -9.91 10.37
C ILE A 157 4.96 -9.10 9.33
N ALA A 158 5.65 -8.27 8.54
CA ALA A 158 5.05 -7.51 7.45
C ALA A 158 4.39 -8.42 6.40
N GLY A 159 5.01 -9.57 6.08
CA GLY A 159 4.46 -10.57 5.18
C GLY A 159 3.19 -11.24 5.72
N MET A 160 3.15 -11.53 7.01
CA MET A 160 1.94 -12.07 7.66
C MET A 160 0.79 -11.04 7.60
N LEU A 161 1.08 -9.77 7.87
CA LEU A 161 0.10 -8.68 7.79
C LEU A 161 -0.35 -8.37 6.36
N ALA A 162 0.53 -8.51 5.37
CA ALA A 162 0.19 -8.28 3.96
C ALA A 162 -0.73 -9.37 3.39
N ASN A 163 -0.67 -10.59 3.94
CA ASN A 163 -1.55 -11.70 3.57
C ASN A 163 -2.94 -11.61 4.22
N GLU A 164 -3.12 -10.77 5.24
CA GLU A 164 -4.44 -10.46 5.73
C GLU A 164 -5.17 -9.58 4.71
N GLN A 165 -6.35 -10.03 4.27
CA GLN A 165 -7.21 -9.26 3.37
C GLN A 165 -7.48 -7.90 4.01
N GLU A 166 -7.17 -6.83 3.29
CA GLU A 166 -7.51 -5.48 3.73
C GLU A 166 -9.01 -5.43 4.03
N THR A 167 -9.36 -5.29 5.29
CA THR A 167 -10.75 -5.08 5.71
C THR A 167 -11.25 -3.81 5.03
N GLU A 168 -12.34 -3.95 4.25
CA GLU A 168 -12.95 -2.78 3.60
C GLU A 168 -13.37 -1.77 4.65
N THR A 169 -13.01 -0.52 4.45
CA THR A 169 -13.41 0.58 5.32
C THR A 169 -14.95 0.74 5.35
N PRO A 170 -15.52 1.24 6.45
CA PRO A 170 -16.96 1.48 6.56
C PRO A 170 -17.52 2.33 5.41
N LEU A 171 -16.78 3.35 4.98
CA LEU A 171 -17.17 4.20 3.84
C LEU A 171 -17.21 3.39 2.55
N LYS A 172 -16.20 2.55 2.29
CA LYS A 172 -16.15 1.70 1.09
C LYS A 172 -17.32 0.70 1.07
N GLN A 173 -17.65 0.11 2.23
CA GLN A 173 -18.80 -0.77 2.37
C GLN A 173 -20.11 -0.04 2.09
N ASN A 174 -20.31 1.15 2.66
CA ASN A 174 -21.50 1.97 2.43
C ASN A 174 -21.61 2.41 0.97
N LEU A 175 -20.50 2.79 0.32
CA LEU A 175 -20.48 3.13 -1.10
C LEU A 175 -20.80 1.93 -2.00
N ASN A 176 -20.28 0.76 -1.68
CA ASN A 176 -20.59 -0.48 -2.39
C ASN A 176 -22.08 -0.85 -2.24
N GLN A 177 -22.64 -0.69 -1.06
CA GLN A 177 -24.07 -0.93 -0.81
C GLN A 177 -24.94 0.07 -1.58
N LEU A 178 -24.59 1.36 -1.55
CA LEU A 178 -25.27 2.41 -2.29
C LEU A 178 -25.16 2.19 -3.80
N GLY A 179 -24.00 1.79 -4.30
CA GLY A 179 -23.78 1.41 -5.68
C GLY A 179 -24.66 0.24 -6.12
N LYS A 180 -24.75 -0.82 -5.31
CA LYS A 180 -25.64 -1.96 -5.57
C LYS A 180 -27.11 -1.53 -5.60
N MET A 181 -27.54 -0.71 -4.65
CA MET A 181 -28.93 -0.23 -4.57
C MET A 181 -29.28 0.63 -5.81
N LEU A 182 -28.39 1.54 -6.20
CA LEU A 182 -28.56 2.36 -7.42
C LEU A 182 -28.59 1.47 -8.67
N THR A 183 -27.69 0.50 -8.79
CA THR A 183 -27.66 -0.41 -9.95
C THR A 183 -28.97 -1.17 -10.09
N ILE A 184 -29.52 -1.70 -9.00
CA ILE A 184 -30.80 -2.41 -9.01
C ILE A 184 -31.92 -1.44 -9.42
N ALA A 185 -31.97 -0.23 -8.86
CA ALA A 185 -32.98 0.76 -9.20
C ALA A 185 -32.93 1.14 -10.68
N ILE A 186 -31.72 1.34 -11.23
CA ILE A 186 -31.51 1.65 -12.65
C ILE A 186 -31.98 0.50 -13.54
N LEU A 187 -31.66 -0.75 -13.20
CA LEU A 187 -32.10 -1.92 -13.95
C LEU A 187 -33.63 -2.05 -13.96
N VAL A 188 -34.29 -1.77 -12.85
CA VAL A 188 -35.75 -1.76 -12.74
C VAL A 188 -36.34 -0.66 -13.63
N ILE A 189 -35.81 0.56 -13.59
CA ILE A 189 -36.25 1.67 -14.43
C ILE A 189 -36.03 1.34 -15.92
N ALA A 190 -34.87 0.79 -16.28
CA ALA A 190 -34.57 0.37 -17.65
C ALA A 190 -35.54 -0.71 -18.14
N ALA A 191 -35.87 -1.68 -17.31
CA ALA A 191 -36.85 -2.71 -17.63
C ALA A 191 -38.27 -2.12 -17.82
N ILE A 192 -38.69 -1.20 -16.95
CA ILE A 192 -39.99 -0.51 -17.11
C ILE A 192 -40.01 0.29 -18.42
N MET A 193 -38.94 1.06 -18.69
CA MET A 193 -38.84 1.82 -19.97
C MET A 193 -38.90 0.92 -21.19
N PHE A 194 -38.22 -0.23 -21.14
CA PHE A 194 -38.27 -1.19 -22.23
C PHE A 194 -39.71 -1.68 -22.49
N VAL A 195 -40.41 -2.10 -21.42
CA VAL A 195 -41.79 -2.59 -21.54
C VAL A 195 -42.73 -1.50 -22.04
N VAL A 196 -42.69 -0.30 -21.45
CA VAL A 196 -43.53 0.84 -21.84
C VAL A 196 -43.26 1.25 -23.27
N GLY A 197 -41.99 1.27 -23.72
CA GLY A 197 -41.63 1.57 -25.07
C GLY A 197 -42.17 0.55 -26.07
N MET A 198 -42.11 -0.74 -25.74
CA MET A 198 -42.72 -1.81 -26.57
C MET A 198 -44.24 -1.66 -26.67
N MET A 199 -44.91 -1.32 -25.57
CA MET A 199 -46.36 -1.06 -25.57
C MET A 199 -46.75 0.15 -26.43
N ASN A 200 -45.86 1.14 -26.57
CA ASN A 200 -46.07 2.32 -27.42
C ASN A 200 -45.66 2.08 -28.91
N GLY A 201 -45.43 0.83 -29.29
CA GLY A 201 -45.16 0.46 -30.66
C GLY A 201 -43.76 0.78 -31.17
N LYS A 202 -42.79 1.02 -30.25
CA LYS A 202 -41.38 1.15 -30.59
C LYS A 202 -40.77 -0.19 -30.95
N THR A 203 -39.71 -0.18 -31.77
CA THR A 203 -39.00 -1.43 -32.08
C THR A 203 -38.26 -1.97 -30.86
N TRP A 204 -38.17 -3.27 -30.73
CA TRP A 204 -37.49 -3.90 -29.61
C TRP A 204 -36.00 -3.52 -29.58
N ILE A 205 -35.38 -3.31 -30.73
CA ILE A 205 -33.97 -2.91 -30.86
C ILE A 205 -33.78 -1.50 -30.34
N ASP A 206 -34.63 -0.53 -30.69
CA ASP A 206 -34.53 0.85 -30.21
C ASP A 206 -34.70 0.90 -28.68
N MET A 207 -35.64 0.12 -28.15
CA MET A 207 -35.89 0.08 -26.71
C MET A 207 -34.74 -0.59 -25.95
N LEU A 208 -34.13 -1.62 -26.52
CA LEU A 208 -32.97 -2.27 -25.95
C LEU A 208 -31.78 -1.29 -25.89
N LEU A 209 -31.48 -0.61 -26.99
CA LEU A 209 -30.39 0.39 -27.07
C LEU A 209 -30.63 1.53 -26.08
N THR A 210 -31.85 2.06 -26.02
CA THR A 210 -32.20 3.14 -25.09
C THR A 210 -32.05 2.69 -23.61
N SER A 211 -32.54 1.50 -23.29
CA SER A 211 -32.44 0.96 -21.96
C SER A 211 -31.01 0.69 -21.53
N ILE A 212 -30.17 0.16 -22.41
CA ILE A 212 -28.73 -0.03 -22.16
C ILE A 212 -28.04 1.32 -21.98
N SER A 213 -28.33 2.29 -22.86
CA SER A 213 -27.75 3.63 -22.77
C SER A 213 -28.10 4.32 -21.46
N LEU A 214 -29.35 4.21 -21.01
CA LEU A 214 -29.79 4.70 -19.71
C LEU A 214 -29.03 4.02 -18.56
N ALA A 215 -28.93 2.69 -18.61
CA ALA A 215 -28.23 1.91 -17.57
C ALA A 215 -26.75 2.34 -17.47
N VAL A 216 -26.06 2.51 -18.59
CA VAL A 216 -24.66 2.96 -18.64
C VAL A 216 -24.51 4.39 -18.13
N ALA A 217 -25.38 5.33 -18.59
CA ALA A 217 -25.30 6.74 -18.20
C ALA A 217 -25.58 6.97 -16.71
N ALA A 218 -26.32 6.08 -16.07
CA ALA A 218 -26.72 6.22 -14.68
C ALA A 218 -25.78 5.52 -13.69
N ILE A 219 -24.75 4.79 -14.15
CA ILE A 219 -23.73 4.20 -13.27
C ILE A 219 -22.84 5.32 -12.72
N PRO A 220 -22.77 5.51 -11.40
CA PRO A 220 -21.98 6.59 -10.81
C PRO A 220 -20.49 6.22 -10.77
N GLU A 221 -19.81 6.16 -11.91
CA GLU A 221 -18.39 5.81 -12.03
C GLU A 221 -17.46 6.78 -11.29
N GLY A 222 -17.90 8.02 -11.06
CA GLY A 222 -17.12 9.04 -10.37
C GLY A 222 -17.06 8.91 -8.85
N LEU A 223 -17.94 8.14 -8.20
CA LEU A 223 -18.00 8.07 -6.74
C LEU A 223 -16.70 7.55 -6.10
N PRO A 224 -16.09 6.44 -6.54
CA PRO A 224 -14.83 5.97 -5.98
C PRO A 224 -13.68 6.97 -6.19
N ALA A 225 -13.63 7.63 -7.35
CA ALA A 225 -12.61 8.61 -7.66
C ALA A 225 -12.71 9.85 -6.77
N ILE A 226 -13.91 10.37 -6.54
CA ILE A 226 -14.14 11.52 -5.65
C ILE A 226 -13.70 11.21 -4.22
N VAL A 227 -14.01 10.03 -3.71
CA VAL A 227 -13.60 9.60 -2.36
C VAL A 227 -12.07 9.54 -2.27
N THR A 228 -11.41 8.93 -3.24
CA THR A 228 -9.95 8.87 -3.28
C THR A 228 -9.31 10.27 -3.30
N ILE A 229 -9.87 11.20 -4.07
CA ILE A 229 -9.39 12.59 -4.13
C ILE A 229 -9.57 13.28 -2.78
N ILE A 230 -10.73 13.12 -2.13
CA ILE A 230 -11.01 13.73 -0.82
C ILE A 230 -10.05 13.19 0.25
N LEU A 231 -9.83 11.87 0.28
CA LEU A 231 -8.89 11.23 1.19
C LEU A 231 -7.44 11.69 0.93
N ALA A 232 -7.03 11.81 -0.34
CA ALA A 232 -5.73 12.32 -0.71
C ALA A 232 -5.52 13.79 -0.26
N LEU A 233 -6.52 14.65 -0.45
CA LEU A 233 -6.47 16.03 0.05
C LEU A 233 -6.43 16.09 1.57
N GLY A 234 -7.17 15.21 2.25
CA GLY A 234 -7.14 15.05 3.71
C GLY A 234 -5.74 14.66 4.19
N THR A 235 -5.13 13.66 3.58
CA THR A 235 -3.76 13.21 3.88
C THR A 235 -2.74 14.33 3.67
N GLN A 236 -2.84 15.06 2.56
CA GLN A 236 -1.95 16.20 2.29
C GLN A 236 -2.08 17.30 3.35
N LYS A 237 -3.30 17.56 3.82
CA LYS A 237 -3.55 18.55 4.87
C LYS A 237 -3.00 18.11 6.23
N MET A 238 -3.06 16.81 6.53
CA MET A 238 -2.46 16.21 7.73
C MET A 238 -0.93 16.25 7.65
N ALA A 239 -0.34 15.91 6.52
CA ALA A 239 1.11 15.99 6.31
C ALA A 239 1.67 17.40 6.51
N LYS A 240 0.95 18.45 6.07
CA LYS A 240 1.31 19.85 6.34
C LYS A 240 1.30 20.22 7.83
N LYS A 241 0.66 19.41 8.66
CA LYS A 241 0.63 19.55 10.12
C LYS A 241 1.52 18.52 10.84
N ASN A 242 2.51 17.94 10.11
CA ASN A 242 3.45 16.93 10.59
C ASN A 242 2.79 15.62 11.04
N ALA A 243 1.55 15.35 10.62
CA ALA A 243 0.89 14.07 10.83
C ALA A 243 1.05 13.21 9.56
N ILE A 244 1.96 12.23 9.62
CA ILE A 244 2.27 11.35 8.49
C ILE A 244 1.33 10.15 8.55
N VAL A 245 0.54 9.96 7.50
CA VAL A 245 -0.37 8.82 7.34
C VAL A 245 0.15 7.94 6.21
N ARG A 246 0.40 6.67 6.51
CA ARG A 246 0.97 5.71 5.54
C ARG A 246 -0.05 5.14 4.56
N LYS A 247 -1.33 5.07 4.93
CA LYS A 247 -2.41 4.51 4.10
C LYS A 247 -3.61 5.45 4.06
N LEU A 248 -4.16 5.72 2.87
CA LEU A 248 -5.35 6.56 2.70
C LEU A 248 -6.55 6.10 3.56
N PRO A 249 -6.85 4.78 3.67
CA PRO A 249 -7.93 4.31 4.53
C PRO A 249 -7.77 4.67 6.01
N ALA A 250 -6.55 4.85 6.51
CA ALA A 250 -6.32 5.21 7.91
C ALA A 250 -6.85 6.61 8.26
N VAL A 251 -6.92 7.53 7.29
CA VAL A 251 -7.52 8.87 7.48
C VAL A 251 -9.02 8.75 7.74
N GLU A 252 -9.68 7.87 7.03
CA GLU A 252 -11.10 7.58 7.19
C GLU A 252 -11.38 6.93 8.55
N THR A 253 -10.62 5.89 8.89
CA THR A 253 -10.76 5.19 10.16
C THR A 253 -10.55 6.14 11.34
N LEU A 254 -9.53 7.01 11.28
CA LEU A 254 -9.28 8.02 12.30
C LEU A 254 -10.46 9.02 12.41
N GLY A 255 -11.05 9.41 11.28
CA GLY A 255 -12.19 10.33 11.24
C GLY A 255 -13.52 9.73 11.69
N SER A 256 -13.64 8.41 11.68
CA SER A 256 -14.85 7.66 12.10
C SER A 256 -14.70 6.97 13.47
N THR A 257 -13.60 7.23 14.18
CA THR A 257 -13.35 6.65 15.50
C THR A 257 -14.06 7.46 16.59
N ASP A 258 -14.95 6.83 17.32
CA ASP A 258 -15.70 7.44 18.42
C ASP A 258 -14.98 7.31 19.78
N ILE A 259 -14.10 6.32 19.93
CA ILE A 259 -13.37 6.02 21.17
C ILE A 259 -11.89 5.77 20.81
N ILE A 260 -10.99 6.44 21.51
CA ILE A 260 -9.54 6.29 21.40
C ILE A 260 -8.99 5.74 22.71
#